data_98385a62887b8c9871ed2ba62a8a4e5b
#
_entry.id   98385a62887b8c9871ed2ba62a8a4e5b
#
_cell.length_a   1.000
_cell.length_b   1.000
_cell.length_c   1.000
_cell.angle_alpha   90.00
_cell.angle_beta   90.00
_cell.angle_gamma   90.00
#
_symmetry.space_group_name_H-M   'P 1'
#
loop_
_entity.id
_entity.type
_entity.pdbx_description
1 polymer ?
#
loop_
_entity_poly.entity_id
_entity_poly.type
_entity_poly.pdbx_seq_one_letter_code
_entity_poly.pdbx_strand_id
1 'polypeptide(L)'
;MNVYESIMQGLNEVLEYEKDGKDTARKVTRSIAEVPDISPEEIKSLRKSLNMTQNTFAAAVGVSKKTVEAWEAGTNSPIGAARRLLTMLQADSSIFAKCHVISEQI
;
A
#
# COMPACT_ATOMS: atom_id res chain seq x y z
N MET A 1 -25.48 4.27 -3.89
CA MET A 1 -25.18 5.72 -4.04
C MET A 1 -24.37 5.90 -5.31
N ASN A 2 -24.75 6.80 -6.18
CA ASN A 2 -24.00 7.07 -7.40
C ASN A 2 -22.88 8.08 -7.11
N VAL A 3 -22.01 8.30 -8.09
CA VAL A 3 -20.85 9.18 -7.94
C VAL A 3 -21.28 10.63 -7.64
N TYR A 4 -22.35 11.08 -8.28
CA TYR A 4 -22.88 12.42 -8.06
C TYR A 4 -23.33 12.62 -6.62
N GLU A 5 -24.08 11.68 -6.08
CA GLU A 5 -24.56 11.74 -4.70
C GLU A 5 -23.42 11.71 -3.70
N SER A 6 -22.40 10.89 -3.95
CA SER A 6 -21.20 10.84 -3.10
C SER A 6 -20.48 12.20 -3.07
N ILE A 7 -20.35 12.83 -4.21
CA ILE A 7 -19.71 14.15 -4.31
C ILE A 7 -20.53 15.20 -3.57
N MET A 8 -21.85 15.20 -3.76
CA MET A 8 -22.74 16.16 -3.10
C MET A 8 -22.76 15.96 -1.60
N GLN A 9 -22.72 14.72 -1.13
CA GLN A 9 -22.66 14.43 0.30
C GLN A 9 -21.36 14.97 0.91
N GLY A 10 -20.24 14.77 0.25
CA GLY A 10 -18.96 15.30 0.69
C GLY A 10 -18.95 16.83 0.76
N LEU A 11 -19.53 17.49 -0.25
CA LEU A 11 -19.65 18.94 -0.27
C LEU A 11 -20.54 19.47 0.85
N ASN A 12 -21.66 18.79 1.11
CA ASN A 12 -22.56 19.19 2.19
C ASN A 12 -21.90 19.03 3.55
N GLU A 13 -21.12 18.01 3.77
CA GLU A 13 -20.36 17.82 5.00
C GLU A 13 -19.37 18.95 5.24
N VAL A 14 -18.66 19.36 4.19
CA VAL A 14 -17.73 20.50 4.25
C VAL A 14 -18.47 21.79 4.57
N LEU A 15 -19.61 22.04 3.93
CA LEU A 15 -20.41 23.23 4.16
C LEU A 15 -20.97 23.29 5.59
N GLU A 16 -21.41 22.15 6.12
CA GLU A 16 -21.87 22.05 7.51
C GLU A 16 -20.77 22.38 8.50
N TYR A 17 -19.56 21.93 8.22
CA TYR A 17 -18.39 22.21 9.02
C TYR A 17 -18.10 23.71 9.09
N GLU A 18 -18.18 24.41 7.97
CA GLU A 18 -17.99 25.84 7.91
C GLU A 18 -19.11 26.60 8.60
N LYS A 19 -20.34 26.12 8.45
CA LYS A 19 -21.54 26.77 9.01
C LYS A 19 -21.57 26.76 10.53
N ASP A 20 -21.12 25.68 11.14
CA ASP A 20 -21.16 25.52 12.60
C ASP A 20 -20.10 26.37 13.30
N GLY A 21 -19.16 26.94 12.57
CA GLY A 21 -18.05 27.67 13.16
C GLY A 21 -17.20 26.82 14.10
N LYS A 22 -17.49 25.54 14.16
CA LYS A 22 -16.73 24.60 14.97
C LYS A 22 -15.50 24.21 14.20
N ASP A 23 -14.37 24.50 14.77
CA ASP A 23 -13.11 24.07 14.22
C ASP A 23 -12.82 24.52 12.81
N THR A 24 -13.25 25.70 12.49
CA THR A 24 -12.79 26.35 11.29
C THR A 24 -11.27 26.43 11.24
N ALA A 25 -10.62 26.30 12.39
CA ALA A 25 -9.18 26.25 12.49
C ALA A 25 -8.60 24.87 12.15
N ARG A 26 -9.41 23.82 12.15
CA ARG A 26 -8.93 22.47 11.82
C ARG A 26 -9.08 22.16 10.35
N LYS A 27 -8.24 22.77 9.56
CA LYS A 27 -7.96 22.19 8.26
C LYS A 27 -7.08 20.97 8.52
N VAL A 28 -7.66 19.77 8.40
CA VAL A 28 -6.85 18.57 8.40
C VAL A 28 -6.07 18.56 7.10
N THR A 29 -4.84 19.05 7.15
CA THR A 29 -3.94 18.97 6.02
C THR A 29 -3.27 17.59 6.08
N ARG A 30 -3.54 16.77 5.09
CA ARG A 30 -2.88 15.48 4.96
C ARG A 30 -1.74 15.63 3.98
N SER A 31 -0.55 15.29 4.42
CA SER A 31 0.59 15.17 3.52
C SER A 31 0.81 13.69 3.23
N ILE A 32 1.09 13.37 1.96
CA ILE A 32 1.37 12.02 1.53
C ILE A 32 2.88 11.91 1.34
N ALA A 33 3.47 10.98 2.07
CA ALA A 33 4.90 10.72 1.93
C ALA A 33 5.20 10.11 0.56
N GLU A 34 6.28 10.55 -0.07
CA GLU A 34 6.76 9.93 -1.29
C GLU A 34 7.19 8.49 -0.99
N VAL A 35 7.02 7.60 -1.97
CA VAL A 35 7.46 6.22 -1.83
C VAL A 35 8.96 6.16 -2.07
N PRO A 36 9.77 5.75 -1.07
CA PRO A 36 11.21 5.65 -1.29
C PRO A 36 11.54 4.52 -2.25
N ASP A 37 12.70 4.62 -2.89
CA ASP A 37 13.22 3.52 -3.68
C ASP A 37 13.54 2.33 -2.78
N ILE A 38 13.34 1.13 -3.32
CA ILE A 38 13.68 -0.10 -2.64
C ILE A 38 14.70 -0.86 -3.46
N SER A 39 15.79 -1.27 -2.83
CA SER A 39 16.89 -1.97 -3.51
C SER A 39 16.54 -3.44 -3.75
N PRO A 40 17.19 -4.10 -4.73
CA PRO A 40 17.01 -5.53 -4.94
C PRO A 40 17.32 -6.36 -3.70
N GLU A 41 18.33 -5.99 -2.94
CA GLU A 41 18.69 -6.66 -1.69
C GLU A 41 17.62 -6.52 -0.62
N GLU A 42 17.01 -5.35 -0.52
CA GLU A 42 15.91 -5.11 0.41
C GLU A 42 14.68 -5.94 0.06
N ILE A 43 14.36 -6.07 -1.22
CA ILE A 43 13.24 -6.89 -1.69
C ILE A 43 13.48 -8.36 -1.33
N LYS A 44 14.68 -8.84 -1.60
CA LYS A 44 15.08 -10.22 -1.29
C LYS A 44 15.04 -10.49 0.21
N SER A 45 15.55 -9.56 1.02
CA SER A 45 15.51 -9.66 2.48
C SER A 45 14.08 -9.68 3.01
N LEU A 46 13.23 -8.82 2.48
CA LEU A 46 11.82 -8.77 2.84
C LEU A 46 11.14 -10.13 2.54
N ARG A 47 11.34 -10.64 1.33
CA ARG A 47 10.78 -11.92 0.93
C ARG A 47 11.25 -13.05 1.86
N LYS A 48 12.53 -13.10 2.17
CA LYS A 48 13.07 -14.13 3.06
C LYS A 48 12.56 -14.00 4.48
N SER A 49 12.36 -12.77 4.95
CA SER A 49 11.80 -12.55 6.29
C SER A 49 10.37 -13.05 6.41
N LEU A 50 9.64 -13.11 5.29
CA LEU A 50 8.30 -13.66 5.23
C LEU A 50 8.27 -15.17 4.99
N ASN A 51 9.44 -15.81 4.87
CA ASN A 51 9.59 -17.24 4.58
C ASN A 51 8.91 -17.64 3.27
N MET A 52 9.02 -16.81 2.25
CA MET A 52 8.38 -17.03 0.96
C MET A 52 9.39 -17.31 -0.13
N THR A 53 9.04 -18.21 -1.05
CA THR A 53 9.73 -18.36 -2.32
C THR A 53 9.38 -17.18 -3.22
N GLN A 54 10.14 -17.00 -4.30
CA GLN A 54 9.81 -15.97 -5.28
C GLN A 54 8.40 -16.14 -5.85
N ASN A 55 8.00 -17.39 -6.09
CA ASN A 55 6.68 -17.68 -6.65
C ASN A 55 5.57 -17.31 -5.66
N THR A 56 5.72 -17.71 -4.40
CA THR A 56 4.73 -17.39 -3.36
C THR A 56 4.66 -15.88 -3.11
N PHE A 57 5.80 -15.22 -3.07
CA PHE A 57 5.87 -13.77 -2.88
C PHE A 57 5.20 -13.03 -4.04
N ALA A 58 5.46 -13.46 -5.27
CA ALA A 58 4.82 -12.89 -6.45
C ALA A 58 3.30 -13.02 -6.38
N ALA A 59 2.80 -14.20 -6.01
CA ALA A 59 1.37 -14.43 -5.85
C ALA A 59 0.77 -13.54 -4.76
N ALA A 60 1.45 -13.38 -3.64
CA ALA A 60 0.99 -12.55 -2.52
C ALA A 60 0.96 -11.06 -2.89
N VAL A 61 1.96 -10.60 -3.62
CA VAL A 61 2.02 -9.19 -4.07
C VAL A 61 1.07 -8.92 -5.24
N GLY A 62 0.74 -9.96 -6.01
CA GLY A 62 -0.14 -9.81 -7.17
C GLY A 62 0.60 -9.54 -8.47
N VAL A 63 1.82 -10.02 -8.60
CA VAL A 63 2.64 -9.87 -9.80
C VAL A 63 3.13 -11.24 -10.28
N SER A 64 3.77 -11.28 -11.45
CA SER A 64 4.35 -12.53 -11.95
C SER A 64 5.66 -12.86 -11.26
N LYS A 65 6.03 -14.13 -11.25
CA LYS A 65 7.33 -14.57 -10.75
C LYS A 65 8.48 -13.88 -11.48
N LYS A 66 8.36 -13.72 -12.79
CA LYS A 66 9.36 -13.02 -13.60
C LYS A 66 9.57 -11.59 -13.13
N THR A 67 8.51 -10.91 -12.70
CA THR A 67 8.59 -9.57 -12.16
C THR A 67 9.42 -9.55 -10.88
N VAL A 68 9.18 -10.49 -9.97
CA VAL A 68 9.96 -10.59 -8.73
C VAL A 68 11.42 -10.93 -9.05
N GLU A 69 11.66 -11.85 -9.96
CA GLU A 69 13.01 -12.18 -10.39
C GLU A 69 13.75 -10.96 -10.93
N ALA A 70 13.08 -10.15 -11.76
CA ALA A 70 13.65 -8.94 -12.31
C ALA A 70 13.98 -7.91 -11.21
N TRP A 71 13.09 -7.77 -10.25
CA TRP A 71 13.32 -6.87 -9.10
C TRP A 71 14.56 -7.29 -8.30
N GLU A 72 14.68 -8.57 -7.99
CA GLU A 72 15.81 -9.10 -7.20
C GLU A 72 17.10 -9.14 -7.98
N ALA A 73 17.05 -9.22 -9.30
CA ALA A 73 18.22 -9.15 -10.17
C ALA A 73 18.65 -7.72 -10.47
N GLY A 74 17.80 -6.73 -10.17
CA GLY A 74 18.10 -5.33 -10.45
C GLY A 74 17.87 -4.91 -11.91
N THR A 75 17.27 -5.78 -12.72
CA THR A 75 16.95 -5.46 -14.12
C THR A 75 15.70 -4.62 -14.26
N ASN A 76 14.89 -4.59 -13.24
CA ASN A 76 13.68 -3.76 -13.17
C ASN A 76 13.47 -3.35 -11.71
N SER A 77 12.70 -2.30 -11.49
CA SER A 77 12.39 -1.81 -10.14
C SER A 77 10.89 -1.77 -9.93
N PRO A 78 10.42 -2.07 -8.72
CA PRO A 78 9.00 -1.87 -8.42
C PRO A 78 8.63 -0.40 -8.59
N ILE A 79 7.46 -0.14 -9.17
CA ILE A 79 6.94 1.20 -9.37
C ILE A 79 5.50 1.27 -8.92
N GLY A 80 5.02 2.48 -8.64
CA GLY A 80 3.63 2.73 -8.33
C GLY A 80 3.15 1.95 -7.10
N ALA A 81 2.00 1.32 -7.24
CA ALA A 81 1.35 0.60 -6.15
C ALA A 81 2.19 -0.55 -5.59
N ALA A 82 2.96 -1.24 -6.44
CA ALA A 82 3.83 -2.32 -5.99
C ALA A 82 4.92 -1.80 -5.05
N ARG A 83 5.53 -0.67 -5.39
CA ARG A 83 6.56 -0.06 -4.53
C ARG A 83 5.97 0.39 -3.20
N ARG A 84 4.79 1.01 -3.23
CA ARG A 84 4.08 1.41 -2.00
C ARG A 84 3.78 0.21 -1.12
N LEU A 85 3.28 -0.89 -1.70
CA LEU A 85 2.98 -2.10 -0.96
C LEU A 85 4.24 -2.70 -0.31
N LEU A 86 5.34 -2.78 -1.06
CA LEU A 86 6.59 -3.31 -0.52
C LEU A 86 7.11 -2.44 0.64
N THR A 87 6.99 -1.13 0.53
CA THR A 87 7.38 -0.21 1.60
C THR A 87 6.52 -0.43 2.85
N MET A 88 5.22 -0.63 2.66
CA MET A 88 4.32 -0.93 3.78
C MET A 88 4.66 -2.26 4.44
N LEU A 89 5.02 -3.28 3.66
CA LEU A 89 5.45 -4.57 4.16
C LEU A 89 6.76 -4.49 4.96
N GLN A 90 7.67 -3.62 4.55
CA GLN A 90 8.88 -3.37 5.33
C GLN A 90 8.57 -2.78 6.70
N ALA A 91 7.56 -1.93 6.77
CA ALA A 91 7.14 -1.32 8.03
C ALA A 91 6.37 -2.29 8.92
N ASP A 92 5.55 -3.15 8.31
CA ASP A 92 4.72 -4.13 9.03
C ASP A 92 4.62 -5.42 8.22
N SER A 93 5.45 -6.40 8.55
CA SER A 93 5.50 -7.68 7.86
C SER A 93 4.24 -8.54 8.06
N SER A 94 3.36 -8.15 8.98
CA SER A 94 2.12 -8.89 9.25
C SER A 94 0.95 -8.47 8.36
N ILE A 95 1.15 -7.53 7.44
CA ILE A 95 0.07 -7.00 6.61
C ILE A 95 -0.65 -8.11 5.83
N PHE A 96 0.08 -9.03 5.24
CA PHE A 96 -0.55 -10.12 4.46
C PHE A 96 -1.46 -10.98 5.33
N ALA A 97 -1.04 -11.29 6.55
CA ALA A 97 -1.86 -12.07 7.48
C ALA A 97 -3.09 -11.27 7.94
N LYS A 98 -2.90 -10.00 8.28
CA LYS A 98 -3.99 -9.11 8.72
C LYS A 98 -5.04 -8.92 7.64
N CYS A 99 -4.62 -8.87 6.37
CA CYS A 99 -5.52 -8.68 5.23
C CYS A 99 -5.99 -9.99 4.62
N HIS A 100 -5.72 -11.13 5.27
CA HIS A 100 -6.11 -12.46 4.81
C HIS A 100 -5.57 -12.82 3.41
N VAL A 101 -4.44 -12.26 3.02
CA VAL A 101 -3.75 -12.63 1.78
C VAL A 101 -3.13 -14.00 1.91
N ILE A 102 -2.61 -14.32 3.09
CA ILE A 102 -2.09 -15.63 3.43
C ILE A 102 -2.92 -16.24 4.55
N SER A 103 -3.11 -17.54 4.47
CA SER A 103 -3.70 -18.32 5.56
C SER A 103 -2.78 -19.48 5.87
N GLU A 104 -2.49 -19.67 7.16
CA GLU A 104 -1.73 -20.83 7.58
C GLU A 104 -2.67 -22.01 7.69
N GLN A 105 -2.37 -23.08 6.97
CA GLN A 105 -3.04 -24.35 7.09
C GLN A 105 -2.11 -25.29 7.86
N ILE A 106 -2.59 -25.71 9.02
CA ILE A 106 -1.90 -26.70 9.85
C ILE A 106 -2.40 -28.08 9.50
#